data_5658c96af793dbb10c75aa82603cc4a0
#
_entry.id   5658c96af793dbb10c75aa82603cc4a0
#
_cell.length_a   1.000
_cell.length_b   1.000
_cell.length_c   1.000
_cell.angle_alpha   90.00
_cell.angle_beta   90.00
_cell.angle_gamma   90.00
#
_symmetry.space_group_name_H-M   'P 1'
#
loop_
_entity.id
_entity.type
_entity.pdbx_description
1 polymer ?
#
loop_
_entity_poly.entity_id
_entity_poly.type
_entity_poly.pdbx_seq_one_letter_code
_entity_poly.pdbx_strand_id
1 'polypeptide(L)'
;MLRKFILMSALAGSLLALEPKAVAEAKAMTKAGKHPEAVAALEGALKTSPKDAVAIKAALAEANMALGDFNMFNEQMPPFRKYPAALRAYRQVLTYDKANQKAAANIKTIEDIYKSMGRPVPQ
;
A
#
# COMPACT_ATOMS: atom_id res chain seq x y z
N MET A 1 10.88 45.24 6.61
CA MET A 1 9.88 44.29 7.12
C MET A 1 9.36 43.29 6.09
N LEU A 2 9.80 43.32 4.85
CA LEU A 2 9.32 42.41 3.78
C LEU A 2 10.29 41.27 3.44
N ARG A 3 11.33 41.03 4.24
CA ARG A 3 12.38 40.03 3.94
C ARG A 3 12.17 38.66 4.62
N LYS A 4 11.10 38.47 5.40
CA LYS A 4 10.90 37.23 6.18
C LYS A 4 9.95 36.19 5.56
N PHE A 5 9.39 36.47 4.38
CA PHE A 5 8.39 35.56 3.78
C PHE A 5 8.88 34.71 2.59
N ILE A 6 10.16 34.86 2.19
CA ILE A 6 10.65 34.14 0.98
C ILE A 6 11.35 32.80 1.30
N LEU A 7 11.56 32.50 2.57
CA LEU A 7 12.32 31.28 2.96
C LEU A 7 11.49 30.01 3.17
N MET A 8 10.16 30.08 3.03
CA MET A 8 9.29 28.92 3.29
C MET A 8 8.93 28.06 2.06
N SER A 9 9.12 28.59 0.85
CA SER A 9 8.78 27.84 -0.37
C SER A 9 9.91 26.94 -0.89
N ALA A 10 11.13 27.12 -0.42
CA ALA A 10 12.27 26.32 -0.84
C ALA A 10 12.34 24.94 -0.16
N LEU A 11 11.71 24.77 1.02
CA LEU A 11 11.76 23.50 1.76
C LEU A 11 10.81 22.44 1.18
N ALA A 12 9.70 22.84 0.59
CA ALA A 12 8.75 21.91 0.01
C ALA A 12 9.29 21.23 -1.27
N GLY A 13 10.10 21.96 -2.04
CA GLY A 13 10.72 21.39 -3.25
C GLY A 13 11.83 20.38 -2.96
N SER A 14 12.55 20.53 -1.84
CA SER A 14 13.64 19.62 -1.50
C SER A 14 13.18 18.31 -0.89
N LEU A 15 11.99 18.26 -0.28
CA LEU A 15 11.41 17.01 0.25
C LEU A 15 10.94 16.06 -0.86
N LEU A 16 10.43 16.61 -1.98
CA LEU A 16 10.05 15.81 -3.15
C LEU A 16 11.27 15.23 -3.87
N ALA A 17 12.42 15.92 -3.83
CA ALA A 17 13.67 15.46 -4.44
C ALA A 17 14.33 14.30 -3.68
N LEU A 18 13.86 13.98 -2.44
CA LEU A 18 14.39 12.91 -1.59
C LEU A 18 13.62 11.60 -1.71
N GLU A 19 12.53 11.55 -2.51
CA GLU A 19 11.77 10.32 -2.71
C GLU A 19 12.59 9.33 -3.53
N PRO A 20 12.80 8.09 -3.03
CA PRO A 20 13.52 7.08 -3.80
C PRO A 20 12.87 6.82 -5.14
N LYS A 21 13.69 6.58 -6.16
CA LYS A 21 13.22 6.30 -7.53
C LYS A 21 12.23 5.13 -7.57
N ALA A 22 12.52 4.06 -6.82
CA ALA A 22 11.65 2.90 -6.74
C ALA A 22 10.25 3.24 -6.22
N VAL A 23 10.15 4.18 -5.26
CA VAL A 23 8.87 4.64 -4.71
C VAL A 23 8.09 5.43 -5.77
N ALA A 24 8.75 6.33 -6.48
CA ALA A 24 8.11 7.10 -7.56
C ALA A 24 7.61 6.21 -8.69
N GLU A 25 8.41 5.22 -9.09
CA GLU A 25 8.03 4.24 -10.12
C GLU A 25 6.83 3.40 -9.68
N ALA A 26 6.82 2.93 -8.44
CA ALA A 26 5.70 2.14 -7.90
C ALA A 26 4.41 2.96 -7.83
N LYS A 27 4.48 4.23 -7.46
CA LYS A 27 3.33 5.14 -7.48
C LYS A 27 2.75 5.29 -8.89
N ALA A 28 3.61 5.40 -9.90
CA ALA A 28 3.20 5.47 -11.29
C ALA A 28 2.53 4.17 -11.74
N MET A 29 3.06 3.01 -11.35
CA MET A 29 2.45 1.71 -11.62
C MET A 29 1.06 1.59 -10.98
N THR A 30 0.91 2.01 -9.73
CA THR A 30 -0.38 2.02 -9.02
C THR A 30 -1.40 2.89 -9.76
N LYS A 31 -1.01 4.08 -10.19
CA LYS A 31 -1.87 4.96 -11.00
C LYS A 31 -2.31 4.33 -12.31
N ALA A 32 -1.44 3.52 -12.91
CA ALA A 32 -1.75 2.79 -14.14
C ALA A 32 -2.57 1.51 -13.92
N GLY A 33 -2.97 1.23 -12.67
CA GLY A 33 -3.72 0.03 -12.33
C GLY A 33 -2.87 -1.23 -12.21
N LYS A 34 -1.55 -1.10 -12.24
CA LYS A 34 -0.59 -2.22 -12.15
C LYS A 34 -0.22 -2.48 -10.69
N HIS A 35 -1.21 -2.87 -9.89
CA HIS A 35 -1.05 -3.04 -8.45
C HIS A 35 -0.08 -4.15 -8.05
N PRO A 36 -0.18 -5.38 -8.61
CA PRO A 36 0.80 -6.44 -8.27
C PRO A 36 2.23 -6.08 -8.65
N GLU A 37 2.40 -5.43 -9.80
CA GLU A 37 3.72 -5.00 -10.30
C GLU A 37 4.33 -3.95 -9.38
N ALA A 38 3.54 -3.01 -8.88
CA ALA A 38 4.00 -1.99 -7.94
C ALA A 38 4.52 -2.62 -6.64
N VAL A 39 3.78 -3.58 -6.09
CA VAL A 39 4.19 -4.31 -4.88
C VAL A 39 5.49 -5.09 -5.14
N ALA A 40 5.56 -5.84 -6.24
CA ALA A 40 6.75 -6.63 -6.58
C ALA A 40 7.99 -5.75 -6.77
N ALA A 41 7.85 -4.60 -7.43
CA ALA A 41 8.95 -3.65 -7.63
C ALA A 41 9.47 -3.11 -6.29
N LEU A 42 8.57 -2.79 -5.36
CA LEU A 42 8.96 -2.30 -4.03
C LEU A 42 9.60 -3.39 -3.17
N GLU A 43 9.12 -4.62 -3.23
CA GLU A 43 9.73 -5.76 -2.54
C GLU A 43 11.16 -5.99 -3.02
N GLY A 44 11.38 -5.93 -4.34
CA GLY A 44 12.71 -6.01 -4.93
C GLY A 44 13.62 -4.88 -4.47
N ALA A 45 13.11 -3.64 -4.47
CA ALA A 45 13.86 -2.47 -4.01
C ALA A 45 14.23 -2.55 -2.53
N LEU A 46 13.35 -3.10 -1.69
CA LEU A 46 13.64 -3.28 -0.26
C LEU A 46 14.86 -4.17 -0.04
N LYS A 47 15.05 -5.19 -0.87
CA LYS A 47 16.19 -6.09 -0.80
C LYS A 47 17.49 -5.45 -1.28
N THR A 48 17.42 -4.58 -2.29
CA THR A 48 18.59 -4.02 -2.96
C THR A 48 19.00 -2.64 -2.45
N SER A 49 18.12 -1.92 -1.76
CA SER A 49 18.36 -0.57 -1.27
C SER A 49 18.00 -0.42 0.21
N PRO A 50 18.76 -1.07 1.12
CA PRO A 50 18.44 -1.01 2.56
C PRO A 50 18.48 0.40 3.15
N LYS A 51 19.24 1.32 2.57
CA LYS A 51 19.28 2.74 2.98
C LYS A 51 17.93 3.45 2.82
N ASP A 52 17.09 2.99 1.90
CA ASP A 52 15.78 3.56 1.61
C ASP A 52 14.64 2.74 2.27
N ALA A 53 14.95 1.83 3.16
CA ALA A 53 14.00 0.88 3.73
C ALA A 53 12.78 1.54 4.36
N VAL A 54 12.94 2.65 5.08
CA VAL A 54 11.82 3.36 5.72
C VAL A 54 10.82 3.86 4.67
N ALA A 55 11.31 4.53 3.65
CA ALA A 55 10.46 5.05 2.57
C ALA A 55 9.81 3.92 1.75
N ILE A 56 10.56 2.85 1.46
CA ILE A 56 10.06 1.70 0.70
C ILE A 56 8.99 0.94 1.50
N LYS A 57 9.18 0.74 2.80
CA LYS A 57 8.16 0.09 3.65
C LYS A 57 6.87 0.89 3.73
N ALA A 58 6.97 2.22 3.85
CA ALA A 58 5.80 3.09 3.79
C ALA A 58 5.07 2.98 2.45
N ALA A 59 5.83 2.95 1.34
CA ALA A 59 5.27 2.75 0.02
C ALA A 59 4.65 1.35 -0.16
N LEU A 60 5.24 0.32 0.44
CA LEU A 60 4.68 -1.04 0.44
C LEU A 60 3.34 -1.11 1.17
N ALA A 61 3.20 -0.40 2.29
CA ALA A 61 1.91 -0.32 2.98
C ALA A 61 0.84 0.31 2.08
N GLU A 62 1.16 1.42 1.42
CA GLU A 62 0.23 2.08 0.49
C GLU A 62 -0.09 1.21 -0.73
N ALA A 63 0.91 0.58 -1.34
CA ALA A 63 0.73 -0.26 -2.53
C ALA A 63 -0.12 -1.51 -2.22
N ASN A 64 0.08 -2.13 -1.07
CA ASN A 64 -0.72 -3.26 -0.64
C ASN A 64 -2.15 -2.84 -0.26
N MET A 65 -2.34 -1.63 0.28
CA MET A 65 -3.68 -1.09 0.51
C MET A 65 -4.43 -0.94 -0.81
N ALA A 66 -3.78 -0.35 -1.81
CA ALA A 66 -4.37 -0.19 -3.15
C ALA A 66 -4.68 -1.54 -3.81
N LEU A 67 -3.79 -2.52 -3.66
CA LEU A 67 -4.01 -3.88 -4.16
C LEU A 67 -5.18 -4.56 -3.46
N GLY A 68 -5.26 -4.42 -2.14
CA GLY A 68 -6.37 -4.96 -1.34
C GLY A 68 -7.71 -4.37 -1.78
N ASP A 69 -7.78 -3.05 -1.91
CA ASP A 69 -8.98 -2.35 -2.35
C ASP A 69 -9.38 -2.75 -3.78
N PHE A 70 -8.40 -2.85 -4.67
CA PHE A 70 -8.63 -3.29 -6.05
C PHE A 70 -9.28 -4.68 -6.09
N ASN A 71 -8.78 -5.62 -5.31
CA ASN A 71 -9.35 -6.96 -5.25
C ASN A 71 -10.71 -6.98 -4.56
N MET A 72 -10.84 -6.32 -3.41
CA MET A 72 -12.05 -6.36 -2.58
C MET A 72 -13.27 -5.80 -3.31
N PHE A 73 -13.09 -4.72 -4.05
CA PHE A 73 -14.18 -4.00 -4.73
C PHE A 73 -14.31 -4.34 -6.21
N ASN A 74 -13.58 -5.33 -6.70
CA ASN A 74 -13.65 -5.77 -8.09
C ASN A 74 -14.88 -6.66 -8.32
N GLU A 75 -15.91 -6.09 -8.91
CA GLU A 75 -17.17 -6.79 -9.20
C GLU A 75 -17.00 -7.90 -10.24
N GLN A 76 -15.97 -7.84 -11.05
CA GLN A 76 -15.67 -8.85 -12.08
C GLN A 76 -15.01 -10.10 -11.51
N MET A 77 -14.46 -10.00 -10.30
CA MET A 77 -13.77 -11.11 -9.64
C MET A 77 -14.74 -11.85 -8.71
N PRO A 78 -14.86 -13.19 -8.82
CA PRO A 78 -15.77 -13.93 -7.95
C PRO A 78 -15.29 -13.93 -6.48
N PRO A 79 -16.22 -14.03 -5.51
CA PRO A 79 -15.89 -13.96 -4.08
C PRO A 79 -14.77 -14.91 -3.62
N PHE A 80 -14.75 -16.13 -4.11
CA PHE A 80 -13.74 -17.13 -3.72
C PHE A 80 -12.32 -16.76 -4.16
N ARG A 81 -12.17 -15.82 -5.08
CA ARG A 81 -10.87 -15.29 -5.52
C ARG A 81 -10.56 -13.93 -4.92
N LYS A 82 -11.53 -13.02 -4.91
CA LYS A 82 -11.28 -11.63 -4.49
C LYS A 82 -11.04 -11.50 -2.99
N TYR A 83 -11.80 -12.18 -2.16
CA TYR A 83 -11.62 -12.05 -0.70
C TYR A 83 -10.30 -12.63 -0.19
N PRO A 84 -9.85 -13.82 -0.61
CA PRO A 84 -8.52 -14.28 -0.22
C PRO A 84 -7.39 -13.38 -0.72
N ALA A 85 -7.49 -12.86 -1.94
CA ALA A 85 -6.49 -11.95 -2.49
C ALA A 85 -6.45 -10.62 -1.74
N ALA A 86 -7.61 -10.03 -1.45
CA ALA A 86 -7.72 -8.80 -0.68
C ALA A 86 -7.18 -9.00 0.75
N LEU A 87 -7.55 -10.10 1.39
CA LEU A 87 -7.10 -10.43 2.75
C LEU A 87 -5.57 -10.51 2.84
N ARG A 88 -4.92 -11.16 1.88
CA ARG A 88 -3.45 -11.22 1.82
C ARG A 88 -2.83 -9.83 1.71
N ALA A 89 -3.37 -9.01 0.83
CA ALA A 89 -2.85 -7.65 0.63
C ALA A 89 -3.00 -6.80 1.91
N TYR A 90 -4.16 -6.82 2.55
CA TYR A 90 -4.38 -6.07 3.79
C TYR A 90 -3.51 -6.57 4.95
N ARG A 91 -3.26 -7.87 5.04
CA ARG A 91 -2.31 -8.43 6.02
C ARG A 91 -0.89 -7.94 5.76
N GLN A 92 -0.49 -7.80 4.50
CA GLN A 92 0.80 -7.22 4.15
C GLN A 92 0.90 -5.75 4.54
N VAL A 93 -0.19 -4.98 4.44
CA VAL A 93 -0.21 -3.61 4.97
C VAL A 93 0.22 -3.60 6.44
N LEU A 94 -0.35 -4.48 7.25
CA LEU A 94 -0.02 -4.55 8.69
C LEU A 94 1.41 -5.04 8.97
N THR A 95 2.04 -5.74 8.02
CA THR A 95 3.45 -6.10 8.11
C THR A 95 4.34 -4.85 8.09
N TYR A 96 3.99 -3.87 7.27
CA TYR A 96 4.77 -2.64 7.09
C TYR A 96 4.25 -1.45 7.90
N ASP A 97 2.98 -1.47 8.26
CA ASP A 97 2.31 -0.43 9.06
C ASP A 97 1.35 -1.09 10.05
N LYS A 98 1.87 -1.49 11.19
CA LYS A 98 1.14 -2.25 12.22
C LYS A 98 -0.07 -1.51 12.80
N ALA A 99 -0.06 -0.19 12.77
CA ALA A 99 -1.12 0.65 13.33
C ALA A 99 -2.17 1.06 12.30
N ASN A 100 -2.14 0.50 11.10
CA ASN A 100 -3.07 0.87 10.04
C ASN A 100 -4.49 0.36 10.35
N GLN A 101 -5.33 1.28 10.81
CA GLN A 101 -6.70 0.96 11.24
C GLN A 101 -7.61 0.56 10.07
N LYS A 102 -7.41 1.16 8.89
CA LYS A 102 -8.20 0.84 7.71
C LYS A 102 -7.96 -0.58 7.22
N ALA A 103 -6.70 -1.02 7.19
CA ALA A 103 -6.37 -2.40 6.86
C ALA A 103 -6.97 -3.39 7.86
N ALA A 104 -6.84 -3.10 9.16
CA ALA A 104 -7.41 -3.92 10.22
C ALA A 104 -8.94 -4.02 10.10
N ALA A 105 -9.63 -2.92 9.81
CA ALA A 105 -11.08 -2.91 9.61
C ALA A 105 -11.50 -3.72 8.39
N ASN A 106 -10.75 -3.61 7.28
CA ASN A 106 -11.04 -4.38 6.06
C ASN A 106 -10.81 -5.88 6.25
N ILE A 107 -9.76 -6.25 6.98
CA ILE A 107 -9.51 -7.64 7.39
C ILE A 107 -10.70 -8.17 8.17
N LYS A 108 -11.15 -7.43 9.18
CA LYS A 108 -12.30 -7.84 10.00
C LYS A 108 -13.56 -8.01 9.15
N THR A 109 -13.81 -7.12 8.22
CA THR A 109 -14.95 -7.22 7.30
C THR A 109 -14.90 -8.53 6.51
N ILE A 110 -13.75 -8.91 5.97
CA ILE A 110 -13.58 -10.16 5.22
C ILE A 110 -13.77 -11.37 6.14
N GLU A 111 -13.18 -11.33 7.34
CA GLU A 111 -13.36 -12.40 8.33
C GLU A 111 -14.83 -12.60 8.70
N ASP A 112 -15.57 -11.51 8.88
CA ASP A 112 -17.02 -11.55 9.18
C ASP A 112 -17.82 -12.15 8.01
N ILE A 113 -17.43 -11.86 6.76
CA ILE A 113 -18.04 -12.49 5.58
C ILE A 113 -17.86 -14.01 5.62
N TYR A 114 -16.65 -14.50 5.90
CA TYR A 114 -16.40 -15.93 6.01
C TYR A 114 -17.20 -16.58 7.15
N LYS A 115 -17.28 -15.92 8.30
CA LYS A 115 -18.09 -16.39 9.43
C LYS A 115 -19.56 -16.50 9.05
N SER A 116 -20.11 -15.50 8.36
CA SER A 116 -21.51 -15.52 7.92
C SER A 116 -21.81 -16.65 6.94
N MET A 117 -20.81 -17.09 6.17
CA MET A 117 -20.93 -18.24 5.26
C MET A 117 -20.67 -19.58 5.95
N GLY A 118 -20.31 -19.60 7.24
CA GLY A 118 -19.94 -20.82 7.95
C GLY A 118 -18.65 -21.46 7.41
N ARG A 119 -17.74 -20.65 6.86
CA ARG A 119 -16.48 -21.12 6.28
C ARG A 119 -15.28 -20.62 7.07
N PRO A 120 -14.19 -21.41 7.14
CA PRO A 120 -12.96 -20.97 7.77
C PRO A 120 -12.33 -19.81 6.99
N VAL A 121 -11.75 -18.85 7.73
CA VAL A 121 -11.01 -17.73 7.13
C VAL A 121 -9.73 -18.26 6.49
N PRO A 122 -9.40 -17.88 5.25
CA PRO A 122 -8.13 -18.27 4.62
C PRO A 122 -6.93 -17.79 5.42
N GLN A 123 -5.88 -18.60 5.49
CA GLN A 123 -4.62 -18.27 6.18
C GLN A 123 -3.71 -17.40 5.29
#